data_a91cde1a01ff3e4267b529a4b1436db0
#
_entry.id   a91cde1a01ff3e4267b529a4b1436db0
#
_cell.length_a   1.000
_cell.length_b   1.000
_cell.length_c   1.000
_cell.angle_alpha   90.00
_cell.angle_beta   90.00
_cell.angle_gamma   90.00
#
_symmetry.space_group_name_H-M   'P 1'
#
loop_
_entity.id
_entity.type
_entity.pdbx_description
1 polymer ?
#
loop_
_entity_poly.entity_id
_entity_poly.type
_entity_poly.pdbx_seq_one_letter_code
_entity_poly.pdbx_strand_id
1 'polypeptide(L)'
;MRIEDLGRVRFPESMEEALSKINPNGHDEVNDANFAWSGNCTHCVPAYELRKRGYDVSALPYTDDPNGLSYDPFDAWEDPIIHKTPGSGREAIERAMASYGDGARVEIDVGWATSDGSGFDGHVFVAEQRDGKTYFIDPQNGDADVSWYFDHVQPGATRFARIDNLTPSDRIAEC
;
A
#
# COMPACT_ATOMS: atom_id res chain seq x y z
N MET A 1 18.69 -7.27 4.88
CA MET A 1 18.79 -7.59 3.42
C MET A 1 18.77 -6.24 2.70
N ARG A 2 19.68 -6.02 1.77
CA ARG A 2 19.69 -4.75 1.01
C ARG A 2 18.85 -4.91 -0.24
N ILE A 3 18.25 -3.82 -0.72
CA ILE A 3 17.42 -3.85 -1.93
C ILE A 3 18.16 -4.41 -3.17
N GLU A 4 19.45 -4.16 -3.27
CA GLU A 4 20.31 -4.66 -4.33
C GLU A 4 20.53 -6.19 -4.31
N ASP A 5 20.21 -6.84 -3.18
CA ASP A 5 20.30 -8.30 -3.02
C ASP A 5 18.99 -8.98 -3.44
N LEU A 6 17.93 -8.22 -3.76
CA LEU A 6 16.65 -8.75 -4.21
C LEU A 6 16.75 -9.30 -5.64
N GLY A 7 16.03 -10.39 -5.90
CA GLY A 7 15.82 -10.92 -7.25
C GLY A 7 15.12 -9.89 -8.16
N ARG A 8 15.21 -10.12 -9.48
CA ARG A 8 14.52 -9.31 -10.48
C ARG A 8 13.44 -10.13 -11.17
N VAL A 9 12.31 -9.48 -11.47
CA VAL A 9 11.30 -10.09 -12.33
C VAL A 9 11.90 -10.32 -13.72
N ARG A 10 11.68 -11.52 -14.28
CA ARG A 10 12.29 -11.91 -15.59
C ARG A 10 11.64 -11.23 -16.77
N PHE A 11 10.35 -10.92 -16.67
CA PHE A 11 9.53 -10.33 -17.72
C PHE A 11 8.62 -9.25 -17.10
N PRO A 12 8.22 -8.23 -17.89
CA PRO A 12 7.21 -7.28 -17.45
C PRO A 12 5.94 -8.01 -17.00
N GLU A 13 5.45 -7.66 -15.83
CA GLU A 13 4.22 -8.22 -15.26
C GLU A 13 3.04 -7.30 -15.56
N SER A 14 1.89 -7.90 -15.85
CA SER A 14 0.62 -7.18 -15.77
C SER A 14 0.32 -6.81 -14.31
N MET A 15 -0.61 -5.88 -14.10
CA MET A 15 -1.05 -5.55 -12.74
C MET A 15 -1.62 -6.78 -12.02
N GLU A 16 -2.42 -7.57 -12.70
CA GLU A 16 -3.02 -8.79 -12.14
C GLU A 16 -1.96 -9.83 -11.74
N GLU A 17 -0.94 -10.03 -12.59
CA GLU A 17 0.18 -10.92 -12.28
C GLU A 17 0.96 -10.42 -11.06
N ALA A 18 1.27 -9.11 -10.98
CA ALA A 18 1.94 -8.52 -9.84
C ALA A 18 1.12 -8.70 -8.56
N LEU A 19 -0.17 -8.35 -8.59
CA LEU A 19 -1.07 -8.48 -7.45
C LEU A 19 -1.17 -9.91 -6.91
N SER A 20 -1.22 -10.90 -7.80
CA SER A 20 -1.29 -12.32 -7.40
C SER A 20 -0.06 -12.81 -6.64
N LYS A 21 1.08 -12.11 -6.75
CA LYS A 21 2.37 -12.50 -6.15
C LYS A 21 2.75 -11.67 -4.91
N ILE A 22 2.04 -10.58 -4.64
CA ILE A 22 2.36 -9.71 -3.50
C ILE A 22 2.08 -10.40 -2.17
N ASN A 23 0.87 -10.90 -1.99
CA ASN A 23 0.42 -11.50 -0.75
C ASN A 23 -0.23 -12.88 -1.00
N PRO A 24 0.53 -13.85 -1.51
CA PRO A 24 -0.05 -15.14 -1.94
C PRO A 24 -0.70 -15.93 -0.80
N ASN A 25 -0.26 -15.70 0.45
CA ASN A 25 -0.82 -16.36 1.63
C ASN A 25 -2.05 -15.62 2.19
N GLY A 26 -2.30 -14.39 1.79
CA GLY A 26 -3.45 -13.59 2.24
C GLY A 26 -4.80 -14.09 1.73
N HIS A 27 -4.78 -14.95 0.72
CA HIS A 27 -5.98 -15.55 0.12
C HIS A 27 -6.25 -16.97 0.63
N ASP A 28 -5.44 -17.48 1.56
CA ASP A 28 -5.61 -18.79 2.15
C ASP A 28 -6.43 -18.66 3.45
N GLU A 29 -7.67 -19.15 3.43
CA GLU A 29 -8.58 -19.15 4.59
C GLU A 29 -7.96 -19.80 5.85
N VAL A 30 -7.03 -20.72 5.67
CA VAL A 30 -6.32 -21.38 6.78
C VAL A 30 -5.32 -20.43 7.44
N ASN A 31 -4.69 -19.55 6.67
CA ASN A 31 -3.73 -18.56 7.17
C ASN A 31 -4.41 -17.30 7.72
N ASP A 32 -5.63 -17.00 7.32
CA ASP A 32 -6.41 -15.86 7.78
C ASP A 32 -6.72 -15.92 9.29
N ALA A 33 -6.79 -17.12 9.86
CA ALA A 33 -7.00 -17.34 11.28
C ALA A 33 -5.91 -16.75 12.20
N ASN A 34 -4.76 -16.36 11.64
CA ASN A 34 -3.61 -15.86 12.41
C ASN A 34 -3.35 -14.35 12.24
N PHE A 35 -4.18 -13.62 11.50
CA PHE A 35 -4.00 -12.18 11.21
C PHE A 35 -2.68 -11.81 10.51
N ALA A 36 -1.72 -12.73 10.46
CA ALA A 36 -0.38 -12.47 9.93
C ALA A 36 -0.40 -12.03 8.45
N TRP A 37 -1.32 -12.56 7.66
CA TRP A 37 -1.44 -12.31 6.22
C TRP A 37 -2.68 -11.47 5.86
N SER A 38 -3.65 -11.33 6.75
CA SER A 38 -4.81 -10.44 6.60
C SER A 38 -4.60 -9.06 7.23
N GLY A 39 -3.56 -8.90 8.04
CA GLY A 39 -3.17 -7.65 8.69
C GLY A 39 -1.89 -7.01 8.18
N ASN A 40 -1.30 -7.51 7.08
CA ASN A 40 0.00 -7.09 6.59
C ASN A 40 -0.02 -6.01 5.49
N CYS A 41 -1.05 -5.19 5.43
CA CYS A 41 -1.19 -4.15 4.40
C CYS A 41 0.03 -3.23 4.29
N THR A 42 0.65 -2.88 5.42
CA THR A 42 1.85 -2.04 5.50
C THR A 42 3.09 -2.70 4.87
N HIS A 43 3.10 -4.00 4.71
CA HIS A 43 4.13 -4.77 4.00
C HIS A 43 3.77 -4.95 2.52
N CYS A 44 2.48 -5.05 2.21
CA CYS A 44 2.00 -5.29 0.84
C CYS A 44 2.21 -4.08 -0.08
N VAL A 45 2.04 -2.85 0.43
CA VAL A 45 2.23 -1.63 -0.36
C VAL A 45 3.68 -1.44 -0.81
N PRO A 46 4.69 -1.49 0.06
CA PRO A 46 6.08 -1.41 -0.38
C PRO A 46 6.48 -2.60 -1.26
N ALA A 47 5.98 -3.81 -1.02
CA ALA A 47 6.22 -4.95 -1.91
C ALA A 47 5.66 -4.69 -3.32
N TYR A 48 4.46 -4.10 -3.43
CA TYR A 48 3.88 -3.69 -4.72
C TYR A 48 4.78 -2.67 -5.42
N GLU A 49 5.21 -1.62 -4.73
CA GLU A 49 6.08 -0.59 -5.30
C GLU A 49 7.42 -1.19 -5.77
N LEU A 50 8.02 -2.09 -4.98
CA LEU A 50 9.26 -2.77 -5.38
C LEU A 50 9.06 -3.64 -6.63
N ARG A 51 7.93 -4.36 -6.74
CA ARG A 51 7.61 -5.11 -7.98
C ARG A 51 7.47 -4.19 -9.18
N LYS A 52 6.83 -3.03 -9.02
CA LYS A 52 6.72 -2.01 -10.08
C LYS A 52 8.10 -1.48 -10.50
N ARG A 53 9.08 -1.49 -9.61
CA ARG A 53 10.49 -1.17 -9.92
C ARG A 53 11.28 -2.35 -10.49
N GLY A 54 10.65 -3.52 -10.65
CA GLY A 54 11.22 -4.70 -11.28
C GLY A 54 11.90 -5.68 -10.31
N TYR A 55 11.68 -5.56 -9.00
CA TYR A 55 12.17 -6.53 -8.02
C TYR A 55 11.17 -7.68 -7.82
N ASP A 56 11.69 -8.90 -7.70
CA ASP A 56 10.85 -10.08 -7.45
C ASP A 56 10.69 -10.30 -5.95
N VAL A 57 9.67 -9.67 -5.39
CA VAL A 57 9.38 -9.68 -3.96
C VAL A 57 7.92 -10.06 -3.69
N SER A 58 7.69 -10.65 -2.53
CA SER A 58 6.36 -10.85 -1.93
C SER A 58 6.37 -10.27 -0.54
N ALA A 59 5.21 -9.80 -0.05
CA ALA A 59 5.10 -9.21 1.26
C ALA A 59 5.38 -10.22 2.37
N LEU A 60 6.01 -9.77 3.43
CA LEU A 60 6.18 -10.51 4.67
C LEU A 60 4.89 -10.45 5.52
N PRO A 61 4.70 -11.37 6.46
CA PRO A 61 3.55 -11.35 7.36
C PRO A 61 3.61 -10.16 8.32
N TYR A 62 2.46 -9.79 8.86
CA TYR A 62 2.36 -8.83 9.96
C TYR A 62 3.24 -9.27 11.14
N THR A 63 3.90 -8.30 11.75
CA THR A 63 4.67 -8.49 12.99
C THR A 63 4.21 -7.51 14.05
N ASP A 64 4.13 -7.96 15.29
CA ASP A 64 3.77 -7.13 16.44
C ASP A 64 5.02 -6.45 17.03
N ASP A 65 5.80 -5.79 16.16
CA ASP A 65 6.94 -4.97 16.56
C ASP A 65 6.51 -3.49 16.54
N PRO A 66 6.43 -2.82 17.71
CA PRO A 66 5.99 -1.43 17.79
C PRO A 66 6.91 -0.44 17.06
N ASN A 67 8.10 -0.87 16.66
CA ASN A 67 9.04 -0.08 15.87
C ASN A 67 9.10 -0.52 14.40
N GLY A 68 8.30 -1.52 14.00
CA GLY A 68 8.30 -2.07 12.66
C GLY A 68 7.32 -1.36 11.71
N LEU A 69 7.37 -1.73 10.42
CA LEU A 69 6.50 -1.21 9.36
C LEU A 69 5.01 -1.38 9.66
N SER A 70 4.63 -2.36 10.46
CA SER A 70 3.23 -2.59 10.85
C SER A 70 2.58 -1.39 11.56
N TYR A 71 3.38 -0.48 12.13
CA TYR A 71 2.91 0.66 12.92
C TYR A 71 3.00 2.01 12.20
N ASP A 72 3.97 2.19 11.31
CA ASP A 72 4.01 3.37 10.44
C ASP A 72 4.36 2.97 9.01
N PRO A 73 3.35 2.97 8.12
CA PRO A 73 3.54 2.52 6.75
C PRO A 73 4.51 3.38 5.96
N PHE A 74 4.63 4.66 6.27
CA PHE A 74 5.52 5.58 5.55
C PHE A 74 7.00 5.40 5.89
N ASP A 75 7.32 4.66 6.96
CA ASP A 75 8.71 4.36 7.37
C ASP A 75 9.46 3.48 6.36
N ALA A 76 8.76 2.87 5.40
CA ALA A 76 9.38 2.15 4.28
C ALA A 76 10.20 3.07 3.34
N TRP A 77 10.03 4.39 3.43
CA TRP A 77 10.59 5.36 2.51
C TRP A 77 11.43 6.41 3.24
N GLU A 78 12.49 6.90 2.57
CA GLU A 78 13.26 8.04 3.07
C GLU A 78 12.51 9.34 2.80
N ASP A 79 12.40 10.18 3.84
CA ASP A 79 11.84 11.54 3.79
C ASP A 79 10.50 11.68 3.04
N PRO A 80 9.48 10.86 3.34
CA PRO A 80 8.18 10.96 2.68
C PRO A 80 7.50 12.28 3.03
N ILE A 81 6.91 12.93 2.03
CA ILE A 81 6.07 14.11 2.25
C ILE A 81 4.63 13.63 2.44
N ILE A 82 4.16 13.65 3.68
CA ILE A 82 2.85 13.14 4.07
C ILE A 82 1.82 14.27 4.00
N HIS A 83 0.79 14.06 3.19
CA HIS A 83 -0.35 14.97 3.04
C HIS A 83 -1.54 14.44 3.84
N LYS A 84 -2.12 15.30 4.68
CA LYS A 84 -3.42 15.06 5.31
C LYS A 84 -4.52 15.69 4.46
N THR A 85 -5.65 15.00 4.35
CA THR A 85 -6.74 15.42 3.48
C THR A 85 -8.03 15.66 4.25
N PRO A 86 -8.90 16.58 3.80
CA PRO A 86 -10.26 16.71 4.31
C PRO A 86 -11.17 15.62 3.75
N GLY A 87 -12.32 15.41 4.39
CA GLY A 87 -13.32 14.44 3.95
C GLY A 87 -12.74 13.03 3.86
N SER A 88 -13.13 12.26 2.85
CA SER A 88 -12.58 10.93 2.59
C SER A 88 -11.17 10.95 2.00
N GLY A 89 -10.73 12.10 1.46
CA GLY A 89 -9.44 12.27 0.81
C GLY A 89 -9.41 11.93 -0.67
N ARG A 90 -10.41 11.27 -1.23
CA ARG A 90 -10.43 10.81 -2.62
C ARG A 90 -10.13 11.92 -3.62
N GLU A 91 -10.89 13.02 -3.57
CA GLU A 91 -10.72 14.12 -4.50
C GLU A 91 -9.34 14.79 -4.41
N ALA A 92 -8.79 14.91 -3.21
CA ALA A 92 -7.46 15.47 -3.01
C ALA A 92 -6.39 14.57 -3.62
N ILE A 93 -6.51 13.25 -3.45
CA ILE A 93 -5.61 12.28 -4.05
C ILE A 93 -5.72 12.32 -5.57
N GLU A 94 -6.93 12.28 -6.14
CA GLU A 94 -7.14 12.34 -7.59
C GLU A 94 -6.54 13.60 -8.22
N ARG A 95 -6.69 14.76 -7.57
CA ARG A 95 -6.04 16.02 -8.02
C ARG A 95 -4.52 15.94 -7.97
N ALA A 96 -3.97 15.38 -6.88
CA ALA A 96 -2.52 15.22 -6.75
C ALA A 96 -1.99 14.26 -7.82
N MET A 97 -2.65 13.12 -8.03
CA MET A 97 -2.27 12.14 -9.03
C MET A 97 -2.30 12.70 -10.44
N ALA A 98 -3.34 13.47 -10.79
CA ALA A 98 -3.42 14.15 -12.08
C ALA A 98 -2.26 15.14 -12.28
N SER A 99 -1.82 15.83 -11.23
CA SER A 99 -0.68 16.75 -11.30
C SER A 99 0.67 16.04 -11.38
N TYR A 100 0.80 14.87 -10.76
CA TYR A 100 2.03 14.07 -10.83
C TYR A 100 2.21 13.43 -12.20
N GLY A 101 1.12 13.07 -12.87
CA GLY A 101 1.14 12.48 -14.20
C GLY A 101 1.23 10.95 -14.20
N ASP A 102 1.12 10.39 -15.39
CA ASP A 102 1.15 8.93 -15.60
C ASP A 102 2.44 8.30 -15.08
N GLY A 103 2.30 7.16 -14.44
CA GLY A 103 3.38 6.44 -13.78
C GLY A 103 3.57 6.80 -12.31
N ALA A 104 2.93 7.88 -11.82
CA ALA A 104 2.98 8.22 -10.40
C ALA A 104 2.24 7.18 -9.55
N ARG A 105 2.77 6.91 -8.37
CA ARG A 105 2.14 6.07 -7.35
C ARG A 105 2.22 6.73 -6.00
N VAL A 106 1.14 6.62 -5.23
CA VAL A 106 1.06 7.10 -3.86
C VAL A 106 0.65 5.96 -2.93
N GLU A 107 1.20 5.96 -1.74
CA GLU A 107 0.73 5.17 -0.62
C GLU A 107 -0.35 5.94 0.11
N ILE A 108 -1.46 5.28 0.43
CA ILE A 108 -2.64 5.87 1.08
C ILE A 108 -2.87 5.13 2.39
N ASP A 109 -2.90 5.88 3.47
CA ASP A 109 -3.24 5.41 4.80
C ASP A 109 -4.60 6.00 5.21
N VAL A 110 -5.55 5.13 5.52
CA VAL A 110 -6.91 5.50 5.90
C VAL A 110 -7.30 4.90 7.25
N GLY A 111 -8.21 5.60 7.94
CA GLY A 111 -8.92 5.06 9.09
C GLY A 111 -10.41 4.92 8.78
N TRP A 112 -11.00 3.78 9.08
CA TRP A 112 -12.43 3.62 9.10
C TRP A 112 -12.97 3.45 10.51
N ALA A 113 -14.20 3.91 10.71
CA ALA A 113 -14.87 3.75 11.98
C ALA A 113 -15.11 2.25 12.24
N THR A 114 -14.76 1.80 13.43
CA THR A 114 -15.19 0.49 13.91
C THR A 114 -16.69 0.46 14.06
N SER A 115 -17.31 -0.72 13.92
CA SER A 115 -18.77 -0.88 13.97
C SER A 115 -19.38 -0.47 15.32
N ASP A 116 -18.60 -0.50 16.39
CA ASP A 116 -19.01 -0.09 17.74
C ASP A 116 -18.64 1.36 18.09
N GLY A 117 -17.96 2.09 17.17
CA GLY A 117 -17.54 3.46 17.37
C GLY A 117 -16.40 3.64 18.38
N SER A 118 -15.77 2.55 18.84
CA SER A 118 -14.76 2.59 19.91
C SER A 118 -13.35 2.93 19.45
N GLY A 119 -13.10 2.99 18.13
CA GLY A 119 -11.77 3.25 17.59
C GLY A 119 -11.74 3.33 16.07
N PHE A 120 -10.54 3.20 15.54
CA PHE A 120 -10.29 3.14 14.10
C PHE A 120 -9.56 1.85 13.76
N ASP A 121 -10.02 1.18 12.73
CA ASP A 121 -9.18 0.23 12.02
C ASP A 121 -8.46 1.00 10.90
N GLY A 122 -7.15 0.82 10.81
CA GLY A 122 -6.34 1.40 9.76
C GLY A 122 -6.18 0.45 8.58
N HIS A 123 -6.01 1.01 7.39
CA HIS A 123 -5.64 0.25 6.21
C HIS A 123 -4.75 1.06 5.29
N VAL A 124 -3.89 0.37 4.57
CA VAL A 124 -2.96 0.99 3.61
C VAL A 124 -3.17 0.35 2.25
N PHE A 125 -3.24 1.19 1.23
CA PHE A 125 -3.37 0.76 -0.17
C PHE A 125 -2.70 1.78 -1.10
N VAL A 126 -2.83 1.60 -2.41
CA VAL A 126 -2.07 2.36 -3.42
C VAL A 126 -3.01 3.09 -4.37
N ALA A 127 -2.64 4.27 -4.82
CA ALA A 127 -3.15 4.82 -6.07
C ALA A 127 -2.04 4.85 -7.13
N GLU A 128 -2.40 4.52 -8.36
CA GLU A 128 -1.54 4.59 -9.55
C GLU A 128 -2.21 5.42 -10.64
N GLN A 129 -1.46 6.35 -11.23
CA GLN A 129 -1.93 7.16 -12.35
C GLN A 129 -1.51 6.49 -13.67
N ARG A 130 -2.49 6.21 -14.53
CA ARG A 130 -2.29 5.64 -15.85
C ARG A 130 -3.28 6.19 -16.84
N ASP A 131 -2.80 6.57 -18.01
CA ASP A 131 -3.64 7.09 -19.11
C ASP A 131 -4.59 8.22 -18.67
N GLY A 132 -4.07 9.11 -17.83
CA GLY A 132 -4.84 10.25 -17.30
C GLY A 132 -5.88 9.89 -16.23
N LYS A 133 -5.90 8.64 -15.72
CA LYS A 133 -6.86 8.15 -14.74
C LYS A 133 -6.16 7.64 -13.49
N THR A 134 -6.76 7.88 -12.33
CA THR A 134 -6.32 7.34 -11.03
C THR A 134 -6.99 6.00 -10.75
N TYR A 135 -6.18 4.97 -10.50
CA TYR A 135 -6.63 3.64 -10.07
C TYR A 135 -6.28 3.46 -8.60
N PHE A 136 -7.24 2.98 -7.82
CA PHE A 136 -7.04 2.65 -6.41
C PHE A 136 -6.97 1.13 -6.28
N ILE A 137 -5.85 0.64 -5.76
CA ILE A 137 -5.45 -0.77 -5.82
C ILE A 137 -5.14 -1.24 -4.40
N ASP A 138 -5.63 -2.42 -4.03
CA ASP A 138 -5.29 -3.04 -2.75
C ASP A 138 -4.35 -4.24 -2.97
N PRO A 139 -3.04 -4.08 -2.73
CA PRO A 139 -2.09 -5.17 -2.88
C PRO A 139 -2.26 -6.30 -1.87
N GLN A 140 -2.85 -6.03 -0.70
CA GLN A 140 -3.07 -7.04 0.32
C GLN A 140 -4.12 -8.06 -0.13
N ASN A 141 -5.23 -7.57 -0.67
CA ASN A 141 -6.35 -8.39 -1.11
C ASN A 141 -6.26 -8.81 -2.58
N GLY A 142 -5.32 -8.22 -3.33
CA GLY A 142 -5.18 -8.45 -4.77
C GLY A 142 -6.24 -7.75 -5.61
N ASP A 143 -6.92 -6.74 -5.07
CA ASP A 143 -8.01 -6.04 -5.74
C ASP A 143 -7.49 -4.87 -6.59
N ALA A 144 -7.85 -4.89 -7.87
CA ALA A 144 -7.42 -3.90 -8.85
C ALA A 144 -8.26 -2.61 -8.84
N ASP A 145 -9.40 -2.59 -8.14
CA ASP A 145 -10.25 -1.41 -7.96
C ASP A 145 -10.93 -1.43 -6.58
N VAL A 146 -10.41 -0.60 -5.69
CA VAL A 146 -10.96 -0.39 -4.34
C VAL A 146 -11.45 1.05 -4.14
N SER A 147 -11.83 1.73 -5.19
CA SER A 147 -12.35 3.10 -5.12
C SER A 147 -13.53 3.26 -4.15
N TRP A 148 -14.28 2.20 -3.93
CA TRP A 148 -15.40 2.14 -2.97
C TRP A 148 -14.96 2.22 -1.50
N TYR A 149 -13.67 2.00 -1.18
CA TYR A 149 -13.15 2.17 0.19
C TYR A 149 -13.43 3.55 0.75
N PHE A 150 -13.39 4.59 -0.10
CA PHE A 150 -13.61 5.96 0.33
C PHE A 150 -15.02 6.26 0.85
N ASP A 151 -16.00 5.42 0.53
CA ASP A 151 -17.36 5.50 1.09
C ASP A 151 -17.42 5.12 2.58
N HIS A 152 -16.37 4.43 3.07
CA HIS A 152 -16.27 3.92 4.44
C HIS A 152 -15.19 4.60 5.28
N VAL A 153 -14.38 5.46 4.66
CA VAL A 153 -13.31 6.20 5.36
C VAL A 153 -13.92 7.23 6.29
N GLN A 154 -13.40 7.30 7.52
CA GLN A 154 -13.76 8.35 8.44
C GLN A 154 -13.27 9.71 7.92
N PRO A 155 -14.12 10.74 7.90
CA PRO A 155 -13.71 12.07 7.44
C PRO A 155 -12.47 12.59 8.18
N GLY A 156 -11.47 13.04 7.43
CA GLY A 156 -10.22 13.56 7.98
C GLY A 156 -9.21 12.49 8.42
N ALA A 157 -9.50 11.20 8.21
CA ALA A 157 -8.62 10.09 8.58
C ALA A 157 -7.82 9.53 7.39
N THR A 158 -7.56 10.33 6.36
CA THR A 158 -6.77 9.94 5.20
C THR A 158 -5.49 10.73 5.12
N ARG A 159 -4.38 10.01 4.99
CA ARG A 159 -3.05 10.55 4.67
C ARG A 159 -2.53 9.87 3.42
N PHE A 160 -1.69 10.55 2.65
CA PHE A 160 -1.00 9.92 1.54
C PHE A 160 0.37 10.54 1.30
N ALA A 161 1.25 9.77 0.66
CA ALA A 161 2.55 10.24 0.20
C ALA A 161 2.85 9.65 -1.18
N ARG A 162 3.48 10.45 -2.04
CA ARG A 162 4.03 9.93 -3.30
C ARG A 162 5.23 9.06 -3.00
N ILE A 163 5.28 7.86 -3.59
CA ILE A 163 6.31 6.86 -3.28
C ILE A 163 7.16 6.45 -4.48
N ASP A 164 6.66 6.56 -5.72
CA ASP A 164 7.38 6.13 -6.93
C ASP A 164 8.73 6.84 -7.15
N ASN A 165 8.90 8.02 -6.56
CA ASN A 165 10.11 8.84 -6.66
C ASN A 165 10.97 8.85 -5.38
N LEU A 166 10.61 8.06 -4.36
CA LEU A 166 11.35 8.00 -3.11
C LEU A 166 12.40 6.88 -3.09
N THR A 167 13.43 7.10 -2.30
CA THR A 167 14.40 6.07 -1.94
C THR A 167 13.80 5.18 -0.85
N PRO A 168 13.88 3.84 -0.99
CA PRO A 168 13.53 2.96 0.10
C PRO A 168 14.44 3.18 1.32
N SER A 169 13.86 3.21 2.50
CA SER A 169 14.59 3.24 3.78
C SER A 169 15.18 1.85 4.12
N ASP A 170 15.98 1.77 5.17
CA ASP A 170 16.45 0.47 5.68
C ASP A 170 15.32 -0.46 6.10
N ARG A 171 14.15 0.09 6.46
CA ARG A 171 12.97 -0.69 6.83
C ARG A 171 12.29 -1.41 5.66
N ILE A 172 12.66 -1.09 4.43
CA ILE A 172 12.14 -1.80 3.25
C ILE A 172 12.44 -3.29 3.29
N ALA A 173 13.45 -3.70 4.06
CA ALA A 173 13.78 -5.12 4.25
C ALA A 173 12.74 -5.87 5.11
N GLU A 174 11.82 -5.16 5.72
CA GLU A 174 10.73 -5.72 6.53
C GLU A 174 9.45 -5.99 5.70
N CYS A 175 9.39 -5.53 4.45
CA CYS A 175 8.22 -5.70 3.58
C CYS A 175 8.11 -7.08 2.95
#